data_6eb9c2e0c911b99505c15f02a959524d
#
_entry.id   6eb9c2e0c911b99505c15f02a959524d
#
_cell.length_a   1.000
_cell.length_b   1.000
_cell.length_c   1.000
_cell.angle_alpha   90.00
_cell.angle_beta   90.00
_cell.angle_gamma   90.00
#
_symmetry.space_group_name_H-M   'P 1'
#
loop_
_entity.id
_entity.type
_entity.pdbx_description
1 polymer ?
#
loop_
_entity_poly.entity_id
_entity_poly.type
_entity_poly.pdbx_seq_one_letter_code
_entity_poly.pdbx_strand_id
1 'polypeptide(L)'
;MAGKAGAIYKLNGKEIAEQYETLFEADRTVLTGNEEVPVLSYYPNRNSIPYIDLYGLGEASTFIRTTLRYRDFMYGWKNIVELKLTDEEPVYQTDGLSLQDFFKEHLLKNGFGDWLNNKLSERLSETK
;
A
#
# COMPACT_ATOMS: atom_id res chain seq x y z
N MET A 1 0.79 -1.14 12.08
CA MET A 1 0.78 -1.58 10.67
C MET A 1 -0.55 -1.20 10.04
N ALA A 2 -0.56 -0.74 8.78
CA ALA A 2 -1.79 -0.71 8.00
C ALA A 2 -2.22 -2.17 7.85
N GLY A 3 -3.24 -2.59 8.62
CA GLY A 3 -3.76 -3.96 8.50
C GLY A 3 -4.43 -4.14 7.14
N LYS A 4 -4.66 -5.37 6.71
CA LYS A 4 -5.35 -5.73 5.46
C LYS A 4 -6.81 -5.23 5.35
N ALA A 5 -7.31 -4.48 6.32
CA ALA A 5 -8.59 -3.81 6.20
C ALA A 5 -8.45 -2.68 5.19
N GLY A 6 -9.27 -2.68 4.15
CA GLY A 6 -9.43 -1.56 3.24
C GLY A 6 -9.84 -0.28 3.99
N ALA A 7 -10.25 0.74 3.28
CA ALA A 7 -10.71 1.98 3.86
C ALA A 7 -12.14 2.30 3.44
N ILE A 8 -12.88 2.93 4.35
CA ILE A 8 -14.22 3.45 4.08
C ILE A 8 -14.21 4.95 4.45
N TYR A 9 -14.61 5.79 3.53
CA TYR A 9 -14.60 7.22 3.72
C TYR A 9 -15.71 7.91 2.90
N LYS A 10 -15.97 9.18 3.17
CA LYS A 10 -16.94 9.99 2.45
C LYS A 10 -16.22 10.91 1.46
N LEU A 11 -16.63 10.87 0.20
CA LEU A 11 -16.10 11.72 -0.87
C LEU A 11 -17.25 12.29 -1.70
N ASN A 12 -17.33 13.62 -1.78
CA ASN A 12 -18.38 14.32 -2.53
C ASN A 12 -19.79 13.80 -2.22
N GLY A 13 -20.11 13.63 -0.95
CA GLY A 13 -21.40 13.15 -0.47
C GLY A 13 -21.65 11.65 -0.58
N LYS A 14 -20.70 10.88 -1.14
CA LYS A 14 -20.81 9.44 -1.33
C LYS A 14 -19.86 8.69 -0.39
N GLU A 15 -20.33 7.57 0.13
CA GLU A 15 -19.48 6.62 0.82
C GLU A 15 -18.69 5.78 -0.18
N ILE A 16 -17.39 5.73 0.00
CA ILE A 16 -16.45 4.97 -0.81
C ILE A 16 -15.83 3.88 0.05
N ALA A 17 -15.90 2.64 -0.42
CA ALA A 17 -15.18 1.51 0.14
C ALA A 17 -14.02 1.14 -0.80
N GLU A 18 -12.79 1.22 -0.31
CA GLU A 18 -11.58 0.94 -1.05
C GLU A 18 -10.89 -0.29 -0.49
N GLN A 19 -10.47 -1.20 -1.37
CA GLN A 19 -9.78 -2.43 -0.99
C GLN A 19 -8.34 -2.13 -0.58
N TYR A 20 -7.78 -2.99 0.29
CA TYR A 20 -6.40 -2.83 0.76
C TYR A 20 -5.38 -2.81 -0.38
N GLU A 21 -5.56 -3.65 -1.37
CA GLU A 21 -4.67 -3.82 -2.51
C GLU A 21 -4.54 -2.53 -3.35
N THR A 22 -5.57 -1.70 -3.37
CA THR A 22 -5.60 -0.46 -4.16
C THR A 22 -5.30 0.80 -3.35
N LEU A 23 -5.18 0.71 -2.03
CA LEU A 23 -4.95 1.88 -1.17
C LEU A 23 -3.70 2.68 -1.54
N PHE A 24 -2.66 2.00 -2.03
CA PHE A 24 -1.36 2.59 -2.34
C PHE A 24 -1.14 2.85 -3.84
N GLU A 25 -2.11 2.53 -4.69
CA GLU A 25 -2.01 2.74 -6.14
C GLU A 25 -2.20 4.19 -6.56
N ALA A 26 -3.08 4.92 -5.89
CA ALA A 26 -3.35 6.30 -6.20
C ALA A 26 -2.28 7.22 -5.62
N ASP A 27 -1.68 8.06 -6.47
CA ASP A 27 -0.74 9.11 -6.05
C ASP A 27 -1.54 10.30 -5.48
N ARG A 28 -2.06 10.14 -4.29
CA ARG A 28 -2.77 11.17 -3.55
C ARG A 28 -1.76 12.06 -2.85
N THR A 29 -1.77 13.34 -3.13
CA THR A 29 -0.82 14.30 -2.57
C THR A 29 -1.53 15.44 -1.86
N VAL A 30 -0.83 16.01 -0.89
CA VAL A 30 -1.24 17.22 -0.16
C VAL A 30 -0.06 18.17 -0.05
N LEU A 31 -0.32 19.47 -0.26
CA LEU A 31 0.65 20.53 -0.02
C LEU A 31 0.71 20.83 1.48
N THR A 32 1.90 20.80 2.04
CA THR A 32 2.09 20.99 3.49
C THR A 32 2.27 22.46 3.89
N GLY A 33 2.62 23.32 2.93
CA GLY A 33 3.03 24.70 3.20
C GLY A 33 4.43 24.81 3.83
N ASN A 34 5.15 23.72 3.99
CA ASN A 34 6.54 23.71 4.49
C ASN A 34 7.52 23.63 3.32
N GLU A 35 8.52 24.52 3.29
CA GLU A 35 9.49 24.60 2.18
C GLU A 35 10.41 23.36 2.11
N GLU A 36 10.74 22.76 3.25
CA GLU A 36 11.60 21.55 3.31
C GLU A 36 10.87 20.29 2.87
N VAL A 37 9.55 20.24 3.13
CA VAL A 37 8.71 19.08 2.79
C VAL A 37 7.42 19.60 2.12
N PRO A 38 7.50 20.14 0.91
CA PRO A 38 6.38 20.85 0.30
C PRO A 38 5.18 19.96 -0.03
N VAL A 39 5.42 18.69 -0.29
CA VAL A 39 4.40 17.71 -0.71
C VAL A 39 4.55 16.43 0.07
N LEU A 40 3.43 15.93 0.61
CA LEU A 40 3.33 14.58 1.14
C LEU A 40 2.28 13.79 0.37
N SER A 41 2.47 12.49 0.29
CA SER A 41 1.46 11.55 -0.15
C SER A 41 0.62 11.07 1.01
N TYR A 42 -0.60 10.58 0.75
CA TYR A 42 -1.47 10.03 1.77
C TYR A 42 -2.26 8.82 1.28
N TYR A 43 -2.66 8.00 2.23
CA TYR A 43 -3.63 6.95 1.99
C TYR A 43 -4.75 6.99 3.04
N PRO A 44 -5.99 6.63 2.65
CA PRO A 44 -7.12 6.54 3.58
C PRO A 44 -6.85 5.51 4.68
N ASN A 45 -7.29 5.81 5.90
CA ASN A 45 -7.00 4.99 7.06
C ASN A 45 -8.27 4.33 7.61
N ARG A 46 -8.46 3.03 7.34
CA ARG A 46 -9.58 2.22 7.86
C ARG A 46 -10.96 2.87 7.64
N ASN A 47 -11.92 2.62 8.54
CA ASN A 47 -13.24 3.22 8.47
C ASN A 47 -13.24 4.64 9.09
N SER A 48 -13.49 5.65 8.25
CA SER A 48 -13.59 7.04 8.65
C SER A 48 -15.01 7.47 9.06
N ILE A 49 -16.03 6.72 8.64
CA ILE A 49 -17.44 7.13 8.76
C ILE A 49 -17.88 7.40 10.22
N PRO A 50 -17.57 6.54 11.21
CA PRO A 50 -17.99 6.76 12.59
C PRO A 50 -17.43 8.04 13.21
N TYR A 51 -16.34 8.58 12.66
CA TYR A 51 -15.70 9.80 13.16
C TYR A 51 -16.41 11.08 12.69
N ILE A 52 -17.26 11.01 11.66
CA ILE A 52 -18.04 12.15 11.18
C ILE A 52 -18.94 12.66 12.31
N ASP A 53 -19.70 11.78 12.93
CA ASP A 53 -20.59 12.11 14.04
C ASP A 53 -19.81 12.49 15.30
N LEU A 54 -18.72 11.73 15.58
CA LEU A 54 -17.87 11.99 16.75
C LEU A 54 -17.27 13.41 16.75
N TYR A 55 -16.96 13.94 15.56
CA TYR A 55 -16.38 15.26 15.40
C TYR A 55 -17.42 16.34 15.07
N GLY A 56 -18.71 16.00 15.01
CA GLY A 56 -19.78 16.94 14.67
C GLY A 56 -19.73 17.48 13.24
N LEU A 57 -19.21 16.67 12.30
CA LEU A 57 -18.98 17.05 10.91
C LEU A 57 -20.02 16.44 9.96
N GLY A 58 -21.27 16.27 10.40
CA GLY A 58 -22.33 15.63 9.62
C GLY A 58 -22.61 16.30 8.28
N GLU A 59 -22.41 17.61 8.16
CA GLU A 59 -22.61 18.39 6.94
C GLU A 59 -21.45 18.29 5.94
N ALA A 60 -20.30 17.71 6.33
CA ALA A 60 -19.15 17.59 5.45
C ALA A 60 -19.48 16.67 4.26
N SER A 61 -19.32 17.18 3.06
CA SER A 61 -19.46 16.39 1.82
C SER A 61 -18.28 15.44 1.60
N THR A 62 -17.11 15.76 2.16
CA THR A 62 -15.91 14.93 2.09
C THR A 62 -15.30 14.81 3.47
N PHE A 63 -15.06 13.57 3.90
CA PHE A 63 -14.40 13.27 5.16
C PHE A 63 -13.56 12.01 5.01
N ILE A 64 -12.26 12.16 5.15
CA ILE A 64 -11.28 11.07 5.01
C ILE A 64 -10.26 11.20 6.14
N ARG A 65 -10.10 10.15 6.94
CA ARG A 65 -8.96 10.04 7.85
C ARG A 65 -7.80 9.45 7.06
N THR A 66 -6.65 10.10 7.13
CA THR A 66 -5.50 9.72 6.31
C THR A 66 -4.25 9.52 7.14
N THR A 67 -3.31 8.77 6.60
CA THR A 67 -1.93 8.71 7.07
C THR A 67 -1.04 9.38 6.03
N LEU A 68 -0.26 10.37 6.45
CA LEU A 68 0.68 11.08 5.59
C LEU A 68 2.01 10.33 5.54
N ARG A 69 2.59 10.25 4.36
CA ARG A 69 3.90 9.62 4.11
C ARG A 69 4.66 10.34 3.00
N TYR A 70 5.97 10.15 2.95
CA TYR A 70 6.75 10.50 1.78
C TYR A 70 6.33 9.65 0.57
N ARG A 71 6.46 10.21 -0.62
CA ARG A 71 6.06 9.55 -1.87
C ARG A 71 6.78 8.21 -2.07
N ASP A 72 8.07 8.16 -1.77
CA ASP A 72 8.86 6.94 -1.91
C ASP A 72 8.36 5.80 -1.02
N PHE A 73 7.81 6.12 0.17
CA PHE A 73 7.15 5.14 1.01
C PHE A 73 5.95 4.50 0.31
N MET A 74 5.13 5.30 -0.38
CA MET A 74 3.95 4.80 -1.10
C MET A 74 4.37 3.83 -2.21
N TYR A 75 5.39 4.17 -2.99
CA TYR A 75 5.94 3.28 -4.01
C TYR A 75 6.50 1.98 -3.43
N GLY A 76 7.31 2.08 -2.40
CA GLY A 76 7.89 0.90 -1.74
C GLY A 76 6.82 -0.01 -1.18
N TRP A 77 5.83 0.56 -0.49
CA TRP A 77 4.76 -0.22 0.12
C TRP A 77 3.83 -0.85 -0.92
N LYS A 78 3.50 -0.14 -2.00
CA LYS A 78 2.77 -0.70 -3.14
C LYS A 78 3.43 -1.98 -3.66
N ASN A 79 4.73 -1.93 -3.91
CA ASN A 79 5.47 -3.10 -4.39
C ASN A 79 5.44 -4.27 -3.39
N ILE A 80 5.54 -4.00 -2.09
CA ILE A 80 5.45 -5.03 -1.04
C ILE A 80 4.07 -5.69 -1.05
N VAL A 81 3.00 -4.91 -1.23
CA VAL A 81 1.62 -5.41 -1.32
C VAL A 81 1.43 -6.24 -2.61
N GLU A 82 1.88 -5.73 -3.75
CA GLU A 82 1.79 -6.44 -5.05
C GLU A 82 2.55 -7.77 -5.02
N LEU A 83 3.70 -7.82 -4.37
CA LEU A 83 4.47 -9.04 -4.16
C LEU A 83 3.86 -9.98 -3.10
N LYS A 84 2.70 -9.64 -2.53
CA LYS A 84 1.99 -10.41 -1.50
C LYS A 84 2.82 -10.71 -0.24
N LEU A 85 3.78 -9.85 0.06
CA LEU A 85 4.62 -9.96 1.26
C LEU A 85 3.91 -9.51 2.55
N THR A 86 2.71 -8.96 2.44
CA THR A 86 1.84 -8.58 3.56
C THR A 86 0.75 -9.61 3.84
N ASP A 87 0.71 -10.73 3.13
CA ASP A 87 -0.26 -11.78 3.33
C ASP A 87 -0.04 -12.47 4.67
N GLU A 88 -1.10 -12.59 5.47
CA GLU A 88 -1.04 -13.10 6.84
C GLU A 88 -1.40 -14.60 6.92
N GLU A 89 -1.80 -15.21 5.80
CA GLU A 89 -2.12 -16.62 5.77
C GLU A 89 -0.85 -17.47 5.93
N PRO A 90 -0.82 -18.40 6.88
CA PRO A 90 0.34 -19.25 7.14
C PRO A 90 0.46 -20.34 6.06
N VAL A 91 1.13 -20.03 4.96
CA VAL A 91 1.24 -20.93 3.79
C VAL A 91 2.63 -21.54 3.61
N TYR A 92 3.59 -21.20 4.47
CA TYR A 92 4.97 -21.66 4.41
C TYR A 92 5.36 -22.42 5.67
N GLN A 93 6.12 -23.52 5.48
CA GLN A 93 6.86 -24.17 6.58
C GLN A 93 8.24 -23.54 6.63
N THR A 94 8.54 -22.81 7.70
CA THR A 94 9.74 -21.98 7.79
C THR A 94 10.90 -22.66 8.54
N ASP A 95 10.67 -23.81 9.15
CA ASP A 95 11.71 -24.55 9.90
C ASP A 95 12.85 -24.98 8.97
N GLY A 96 14.03 -24.38 9.20
CA GLY A 96 15.22 -24.65 8.39
C GLY A 96 15.25 -24.00 7.01
N LEU A 97 14.25 -23.19 6.66
CA LEU A 97 14.20 -22.47 5.41
C LEU A 97 15.11 -21.24 5.45
N SER A 98 16.04 -21.13 4.49
CA SER A 98 16.82 -19.90 4.35
C SER A 98 15.96 -18.76 3.80
N LEU A 99 16.37 -17.51 4.05
CA LEU A 99 15.66 -16.35 3.50
C LEU A 99 15.64 -16.36 1.97
N GLN A 100 16.73 -16.82 1.35
CA GLN A 100 16.85 -16.96 -0.10
C GLN A 100 15.84 -17.98 -0.64
N ASP A 101 15.73 -19.13 0.00
CA ASP A 101 14.81 -20.21 -0.41
C ASP A 101 13.36 -19.76 -0.18
N PHE A 102 13.08 -19.07 0.92
CA PHE A 102 11.77 -18.48 1.17
C PHE A 102 11.33 -17.55 0.03
N PHE A 103 12.16 -16.57 -0.35
CA PHE A 103 11.81 -15.65 -1.44
C PHE A 103 11.66 -16.37 -2.77
N LYS A 104 12.52 -17.33 -3.07
CA LYS A 104 12.42 -18.12 -4.28
C LYS A 104 11.09 -18.90 -4.34
N GLU A 105 10.74 -19.58 -3.27
CA GLU A 105 9.47 -20.31 -3.16
C GLU A 105 8.28 -19.37 -3.26
N HIS A 106 8.31 -18.23 -2.54
CA HIS A 106 7.25 -17.23 -2.53
C HIS A 106 6.99 -16.66 -3.94
N LEU A 107 8.04 -16.28 -4.66
CA LEU A 107 7.93 -15.72 -6.00
C LEU A 107 7.39 -16.75 -7.01
N LEU A 108 7.87 -17.99 -6.94
CA LEU A 108 7.38 -19.06 -7.81
C LEU A 108 5.92 -19.40 -7.53
N LYS A 109 5.54 -19.55 -6.26
CA LYS A 109 4.18 -19.90 -5.83
C LYS A 109 3.14 -18.84 -6.20
N ASN A 110 3.53 -17.55 -6.22
CA ASN A 110 2.67 -16.45 -6.60
C ASN A 110 2.78 -16.06 -8.09
N GLY A 111 3.48 -16.82 -8.92
CA GLY A 111 3.56 -16.58 -10.36
C GLY A 111 4.55 -15.49 -10.79
N PHE A 112 5.46 -15.06 -9.91
CA PHE A 112 6.45 -14.01 -10.19
C PHE A 112 7.78 -14.54 -10.75
N GLY A 113 7.92 -15.86 -10.99
CA GLY A 113 9.17 -16.46 -11.47
C GLY A 113 9.66 -15.85 -12.77
N ASP A 114 8.80 -15.75 -13.77
CA ASP A 114 9.14 -15.15 -15.07
C ASP A 114 9.44 -13.67 -14.97
N TRP A 115 8.66 -12.93 -14.17
CA TRP A 115 8.91 -11.51 -13.90
C TRP A 115 10.31 -11.29 -13.30
N LEU A 116 10.70 -12.10 -12.31
CA LEU A 116 12.02 -11.99 -11.68
C LEU A 116 13.14 -12.30 -12.69
N ASN A 117 13.00 -13.36 -13.47
CA ASN A 117 13.98 -13.73 -14.50
C ASN A 117 14.14 -12.64 -15.55
N ASN A 118 13.05 -12.03 -15.98
CA ASN A 118 13.07 -10.92 -16.94
C ASN A 118 13.79 -9.70 -16.35
N LYS A 119 13.49 -9.32 -15.09
CA LYS A 119 14.15 -8.20 -14.41
C LYS A 119 15.64 -8.43 -14.19
N LEU A 120 16.04 -9.62 -13.84
CA LEU A 120 17.46 -9.97 -13.70
C LEU A 120 18.17 -9.91 -15.06
N SER A 121 17.54 -10.40 -16.13
CA SER A 121 18.09 -10.36 -17.48
C SER A 121 18.25 -8.93 -18.00
N GLU A 122 17.27 -8.05 -17.76
CA GLU A 122 17.35 -6.63 -18.09
C GLU A 122 18.56 -5.98 -17.41
N ARG A 123 18.70 -6.13 -16.09
CA ARG A 123 19.82 -5.56 -15.33
C ARG A 123 21.18 -6.08 -15.74
N LEU A 124 21.29 -7.38 -16.05
CA LEU A 124 22.53 -7.97 -16.50
C LEU A 124 22.92 -7.50 -17.92
N SER A 125 21.94 -7.10 -18.75
CA SER A 125 22.21 -6.54 -20.07
C SER A 125 22.65 -5.07 -20.00
N GLU A 126 22.19 -4.31 -19.00
CA GLU A 126 22.59 -2.91 -18.78
C GLU A 126 24.00 -2.75 -18.18
N THR A 127 24.55 -3.82 -17.60
CA THR A 127 25.87 -3.80 -16.94
C THR A 127 27.03 -4.17 -17.89
N LYS A 128 26.74 -4.41 -19.15
CA LYS A 128 27.72 -4.64 -20.22
C LYS A 128 27.90 -3.40 -21.08
#